data_5df734c2f09abcd0e58ab70740f68342
#
_entry.id   5df734c2f09abcd0e58ab70740f68342
#
_cell.length_a   1.000
_cell.length_b   1.000
_cell.length_c   1.000
_cell.angle_alpha   90.00
_cell.angle_beta   90.00
_cell.angle_gamma   90.00
#
_symmetry.space_group_name_H-M   'P 1'
#
loop_
_entity.id
_entity.type
_entity.pdbx_description
1 polymer ?
#
loop_
_entity_poly.entity_id
_entity_poly.type
_entity_poly.pdbx_seq_one_letter_code
_entity_poly.pdbx_strand_id
1 'polypeptide(L)'
;MLFFFGKIKNASGFSSNQGGAYNADDIVIGNIIFENGVLFQGLWCFTVPEEEALDLCEITGSKGKMSLSIFGEPEITITKNGKSSKISFQKLEHVQQPMIEKVVQYFLGEIENPSSASEGVEVMRIIDAFTSAKGS
;
A
#
# COMPACT_ATOMS: atom_id res chain seq x y z
N MET A 1 1.92 -4.47 0.16
CA MET A 1 2.23 -5.19 -1.07
C MET A 1 3.22 -6.34 -0.87
N LEU A 2 4.32 -6.16 -0.12
CA LEU A 2 5.27 -7.25 0.22
C LEU A 2 4.58 -8.47 0.83
N PHE A 3 3.65 -8.25 1.75
CA PHE A 3 2.85 -9.32 2.37
C PHE A 3 2.08 -10.18 1.36
N PHE A 4 1.55 -9.59 0.28
CA PHE A 4 0.76 -10.31 -0.72
C PHE A 4 1.60 -10.95 -1.83
N PHE A 5 2.68 -10.28 -2.24
CA PHE A 5 3.40 -10.64 -3.47
C PHE A 5 4.86 -11.07 -3.22
N GLY A 6 5.34 -10.95 -1.98
CA GLY A 6 6.67 -11.42 -1.60
C GLY A 6 7.78 -10.45 -2.01
N LYS A 7 8.92 -11.02 -2.41
CA LYS A 7 10.15 -10.27 -2.66
C LYS A 7 10.11 -9.42 -3.93
N ILE A 8 10.82 -8.31 -3.89
CA ILE A 8 10.94 -7.36 -4.98
C ILE A 8 12.14 -7.72 -5.84
N LYS A 9 11.93 -7.73 -7.15
CA LYS A 9 12.98 -7.83 -8.16
C LYS A 9 13.53 -6.45 -8.56
N ASN A 10 12.64 -5.47 -8.72
CA ASN A 10 13.00 -4.09 -9.08
C ASN A 10 11.93 -3.12 -8.60
N ALA A 11 12.36 -1.91 -8.24
CA ALA A 11 11.49 -0.77 -7.94
C ALA A 11 12.06 0.49 -8.57
N SER A 12 11.20 1.40 -9.05
CA SER A 12 11.58 2.70 -9.62
C SER A 12 10.42 3.67 -9.53
N GLY A 13 10.70 4.95 -9.51
CA GLY A 13 9.66 5.96 -9.46
C GLY A 13 10.18 7.38 -9.62
N PHE A 14 9.29 8.33 -9.44
CA PHE A 14 9.56 9.76 -9.46
C PHE A 14 8.77 10.43 -8.36
N SER A 15 9.34 11.48 -7.79
CA SER A 15 8.65 12.34 -6.84
C SER A 15 8.91 13.81 -7.15
N SER A 16 7.99 14.67 -6.72
CA SER A 16 8.10 16.10 -6.90
C SER A 16 7.32 16.84 -5.81
N ASN A 17 7.72 18.08 -5.52
CA ASN A 17 6.93 19.01 -4.74
C ASN A 17 6.23 19.98 -5.71
N GLN A 18 4.99 19.71 -6.07
CA GLN A 18 4.21 20.51 -7.02
C GLN A 18 3.37 21.59 -6.35
N GLY A 19 2.84 21.32 -5.16
CA GLY A 19 2.00 22.24 -4.42
C GLY A 19 2.78 23.31 -3.66
N GLY A 20 4.02 23.03 -3.30
CA GLY A 20 4.91 23.98 -2.62
C GLY A 20 4.47 24.41 -1.21
N ALA A 21 3.53 23.68 -0.59
CA ALA A 21 3.03 24.04 0.74
C ALA A 21 4.04 23.76 1.86
N TYR A 22 5.01 22.88 1.63
CA TYR A 22 6.08 22.49 2.55
C TYR A 22 7.29 21.96 1.78
N ASN A 23 8.43 21.75 2.47
CA ASN A 23 9.68 21.31 1.85
C ASN A 23 9.79 19.78 1.70
N ALA A 24 8.69 19.08 1.35
CA ALA A 24 8.70 17.67 1.06
C ALA A 24 7.96 17.39 -0.25
N ASP A 25 8.27 16.27 -0.90
CA ASP A 25 7.57 15.88 -2.12
C ASP A 25 6.10 15.56 -1.77
N ASP A 26 5.17 16.08 -2.57
CA ASP A 26 3.72 15.96 -2.38
C ASP A 26 3.03 15.12 -3.46
N ILE A 27 3.80 14.70 -4.46
CA ILE A 27 3.39 13.69 -5.44
C ILE A 27 4.49 12.65 -5.61
N VAL A 28 4.11 11.37 -5.61
CA VAL A 28 5.01 10.23 -5.83
C VAL A 28 4.35 9.25 -6.78
N ILE A 29 5.11 8.80 -7.77
CA ILE A 29 4.73 7.72 -8.69
C ILE A 29 5.73 6.60 -8.54
N GLY A 30 5.26 5.36 -8.35
CA GLY A 30 6.13 4.22 -8.15
C GLY A 30 5.69 2.98 -8.92
N ASN A 31 6.68 2.21 -9.38
CA ASN A 31 6.47 0.93 -10.03
C ASN A 31 7.32 -0.14 -9.34
N ILE A 32 6.75 -1.34 -9.16
CA ILE A 32 7.47 -2.50 -8.62
C ILE A 32 7.29 -3.70 -9.55
N ILE A 33 8.35 -4.44 -9.74
CA ILE A 33 8.35 -5.78 -10.33
C ILE A 33 8.69 -6.76 -9.21
N PHE A 34 7.78 -7.68 -8.88
CA PHE A 34 8.03 -8.74 -7.91
C PHE A 34 8.76 -9.93 -8.54
N GLU A 35 9.47 -10.74 -7.74
CA GLU A 35 10.18 -11.93 -8.23
C GLU A 35 9.25 -12.94 -8.90
N ASN A 36 7.99 -13.02 -8.48
CA ASN A 36 6.97 -13.88 -9.08
C ASN A 36 6.32 -13.31 -10.36
N GLY A 37 6.82 -12.17 -10.86
CA GLY A 37 6.36 -11.53 -12.09
C GLY A 37 5.15 -10.60 -11.93
N VAL A 38 4.60 -10.45 -10.73
CA VAL A 38 3.53 -9.45 -10.49
C VAL A 38 4.08 -8.04 -10.68
N LEU A 39 3.30 -7.20 -11.35
CA LEU A 39 3.59 -5.79 -11.56
C LEU A 39 2.71 -4.94 -10.67
N PHE A 40 3.28 -3.91 -10.05
CA PHE A 40 2.58 -2.92 -9.28
C PHE A 40 2.87 -1.52 -9.81
N GLN A 41 1.85 -0.68 -9.81
CA GLN A 41 1.96 0.76 -10.03
C GLN A 41 1.19 1.49 -8.95
N GLY A 42 1.78 2.55 -8.40
CA GLY A 42 1.15 3.41 -7.41
C GLY A 42 1.31 4.89 -7.77
N LEU A 43 0.30 5.67 -7.44
CA LEU A 43 0.30 7.13 -7.50
C LEU A 43 -0.22 7.65 -6.16
N TRP A 44 0.54 8.52 -5.53
CA TRP A 44 0.17 9.24 -4.30
C TRP A 44 0.29 10.73 -4.58
N CYS A 45 -0.82 11.45 -4.50
CA CYS A 45 -0.89 12.89 -4.67
C CYS A 45 -1.61 13.50 -3.48
N PHE A 46 -0.92 14.36 -2.74
CA PHE A 46 -1.42 14.98 -1.50
C PHE A 46 -1.91 16.42 -1.70
N THR A 47 -1.99 16.88 -2.95
CA THR A 47 -2.38 18.26 -3.30
C THR A 47 -3.70 18.35 -4.04
N VAL A 48 -4.44 17.23 -4.16
CA VAL A 48 -5.79 17.22 -4.75
C VAL A 48 -6.80 17.83 -3.77
N PRO A 49 -7.85 18.52 -4.26
CA PRO A 49 -8.98 18.92 -3.43
C PRO A 49 -9.64 17.73 -2.72
N GLU A 50 -10.20 17.94 -1.54
CA GLU A 50 -10.79 16.85 -0.73
C GLU A 50 -11.91 16.12 -1.49
N GLU A 51 -12.72 16.83 -2.26
CA GLU A 51 -13.81 16.31 -3.08
C GLU A 51 -13.32 15.43 -4.25
N GLU A 52 -12.06 15.57 -4.65
CA GLU A 52 -11.42 14.77 -5.72
C GLU A 52 -10.47 13.70 -5.15
N ALA A 53 -10.39 13.56 -3.83
CA ALA A 53 -9.53 12.57 -3.18
C ALA A 53 -10.03 11.16 -3.49
N LEU A 54 -9.13 10.30 -3.95
CA LEU A 54 -9.40 8.91 -4.26
C LEU A 54 -8.44 8.01 -3.47
N ASP A 55 -8.99 7.11 -2.66
CA ASP A 55 -8.24 6.03 -2.02
C ASP A 55 -8.68 4.69 -2.62
N LEU A 56 -7.90 4.19 -3.56
CA LEU A 56 -8.21 2.97 -4.32
C LEU A 56 -6.99 2.08 -4.47
N CYS A 57 -7.12 0.84 -4.02
CA CYS A 57 -6.20 -0.24 -4.35
C CYS A 57 -6.94 -1.29 -5.20
N GLU A 58 -6.41 -1.60 -6.37
CA GLU A 58 -6.95 -2.64 -7.25
C GLU A 58 -5.93 -3.76 -7.46
N ILE A 59 -6.39 -5.01 -7.36
CA ILE A 59 -5.60 -6.19 -7.69
C ILE A 59 -6.35 -6.95 -8.78
N THR A 60 -5.75 -7.03 -9.97
CA THR A 60 -6.34 -7.73 -11.12
C THR A 60 -5.58 -9.01 -11.40
N GLY A 61 -6.29 -10.11 -11.56
CA GLY A 61 -5.74 -11.42 -11.88
C GLY A 61 -6.61 -12.17 -12.90
N SER A 62 -6.15 -13.33 -13.33
CA SER A 62 -6.85 -14.18 -14.32
C SER A 62 -8.26 -14.62 -13.90
N LYS A 63 -8.59 -14.57 -12.62
CA LYS A 63 -9.88 -14.99 -12.07
C LYS A 63 -10.83 -13.83 -11.76
N GLY A 64 -10.41 -12.58 -11.97
CA GLY A 64 -11.20 -11.38 -11.69
C GLY A 64 -10.38 -10.26 -11.06
N LYS A 65 -11.09 -9.31 -10.47
CA LYS A 65 -10.53 -8.11 -9.86
C LYS A 65 -11.00 -7.99 -8.42
N MET A 66 -10.14 -7.50 -7.56
CA MET A 66 -10.44 -7.07 -6.20
C MET A 66 -10.11 -5.58 -6.07
N SER A 67 -10.99 -4.81 -5.47
CA SER A 67 -10.76 -3.40 -5.15
C SER A 67 -11.13 -3.09 -3.71
N LEU A 68 -10.33 -2.25 -3.08
CA LEU A 68 -10.48 -1.83 -1.69
C LEU A 68 -9.89 -0.43 -1.50
N SER A 69 -10.33 0.24 -0.44
CA SER A 69 -9.71 1.43 0.11
C SER A 69 -8.68 1.03 1.18
N ILE A 70 -7.60 1.78 1.32
CA ILE A 70 -6.59 1.54 2.37
C ILE A 70 -6.99 2.24 3.67
N PHE A 71 -7.54 3.45 3.59
CA PHE A 71 -7.90 4.30 4.73
C PHE A 71 -9.41 4.56 4.86
N GLY A 72 -10.20 4.14 3.88
CA GLY A 72 -11.64 4.38 3.83
C GLY A 72 -12.46 3.28 4.52
N GLU A 73 -13.63 2.98 3.96
CA GLU A 73 -14.54 1.99 4.53
C GLU A 73 -13.93 0.57 4.47
N PRO A 74 -14.12 -0.25 5.53
CA PRO A 74 -13.56 -1.59 5.63
C PRO A 74 -14.34 -2.58 4.75
N GLU A 75 -14.26 -2.40 3.45
CA GLU A 75 -14.99 -3.17 2.45
C GLU A 75 -14.06 -3.61 1.31
N ILE A 76 -14.23 -4.84 0.86
CA ILE A 76 -13.56 -5.37 -0.33
C ILE A 76 -14.63 -5.68 -1.39
N THR A 77 -14.48 -5.12 -2.58
CA THR A 77 -15.31 -5.48 -3.74
C THR A 77 -14.57 -6.50 -4.60
N ILE A 78 -15.22 -7.64 -4.88
CA ILE A 78 -14.71 -8.70 -5.75
C ILE A 78 -15.56 -8.74 -7.01
N THR A 79 -14.91 -8.61 -8.18
CA THR A 79 -15.58 -8.69 -9.49
C THR A 79 -15.07 -9.92 -10.25
N LYS A 80 -16.00 -10.83 -10.60
CA LYS A 80 -15.74 -12.03 -11.43
C LYS A 80 -16.82 -12.16 -12.50
N ASN A 81 -16.40 -12.41 -13.74
CA ASN A 81 -17.34 -12.62 -14.86
C ASN A 81 -18.38 -11.48 -14.99
N GLY A 82 -17.96 -10.23 -14.78
CA GLY A 82 -18.83 -9.05 -14.84
C GLY A 82 -19.79 -8.89 -13.65
N LYS A 83 -19.75 -9.77 -12.66
CA LYS A 83 -20.57 -9.68 -11.44
C LYS A 83 -19.70 -9.24 -10.27
N SER A 84 -20.17 -8.25 -9.52
CA SER A 84 -19.51 -7.75 -8.31
C SER A 84 -20.22 -8.23 -7.05
N SER A 85 -19.42 -8.56 -6.05
CA SER A 85 -19.88 -8.84 -4.68
C SER A 85 -19.02 -8.04 -3.69
N LYS A 86 -19.61 -7.69 -2.55
CA LYS A 86 -18.96 -6.94 -1.49
C LYS A 86 -18.79 -7.80 -0.25
N ILE A 87 -17.66 -7.64 0.41
CA ILE A 87 -17.36 -8.22 1.72
C ILE A 87 -17.07 -7.05 2.65
N SER A 88 -17.91 -6.84 3.64
CA SER A 88 -17.75 -5.78 4.63
C SER A 88 -17.18 -6.36 5.91
N PHE A 89 -16.32 -5.60 6.57
CA PHE A 89 -15.69 -5.94 7.85
C PHE A 89 -16.15 -4.97 8.92
N GLN A 90 -16.06 -5.40 10.17
CA GLN A 90 -16.33 -4.50 11.28
C GLN A 90 -15.30 -3.36 11.32
N LYS A 91 -15.77 -2.12 11.39
CA LYS A 91 -14.90 -0.96 11.56
C LYS A 91 -14.25 -1.03 12.94
N LEU A 92 -12.92 -0.90 12.96
CA LEU A 92 -12.17 -0.86 14.20
C LEU A 92 -12.28 0.53 14.83
N GLU A 93 -12.39 0.60 16.14
CA GLU A 93 -12.32 1.86 16.89
C GLU A 93 -10.93 2.49 16.76
N HIS A 94 -9.89 1.64 16.81
CA HIS A 94 -8.50 2.05 16.62
C HIS A 94 -7.85 1.19 15.52
N VAL A 95 -7.46 1.83 14.43
CA VAL A 95 -6.90 1.15 13.24
C VAL A 95 -5.65 0.32 13.58
N GLN A 96 -4.82 0.80 14.52
CA GLN A 96 -3.58 0.10 14.92
C GLN A 96 -3.80 -1.03 15.93
N GLN A 97 -5.00 -1.20 16.49
CA GLN A 97 -5.26 -2.20 17.55
C GLN A 97 -4.78 -3.61 17.19
N PRO A 98 -5.08 -4.18 16.00
CA PRO A 98 -4.63 -5.53 15.67
C PRO A 98 -3.11 -5.68 15.57
N MET A 99 -2.42 -4.61 15.17
CA MET A 99 -0.96 -4.60 15.14
C MET A 99 -0.39 -4.55 16.56
N ILE A 100 -0.94 -3.70 17.43
CA ILE A 100 -0.51 -3.56 18.83
C ILE A 100 -0.70 -4.89 19.56
N GLU A 101 -1.85 -5.55 19.38
CA GLU A 101 -2.12 -6.87 19.96
C GLU A 101 -1.06 -7.90 19.55
N LYS A 102 -0.69 -7.96 18.27
CA LYS A 102 0.37 -8.86 17.78
C LYS A 102 1.74 -8.50 18.34
N VAL A 103 2.07 -7.22 18.48
CA VAL A 103 3.33 -6.79 19.09
C VAL A 103 3.40 -7.19 20.55
N VAL A 104 2.30 -7.06 21.32
CA VAL A 104 2.22 -7.54 22.69
C VAL A 104 2.42 -9.06 22.78
N GLN A 105 1.74 -9.83 21.95
CA GLN A 105 1.89 -11.29 21.88
C GLN A 105 3.33 -11.72 21.56
N TYR A 106 4.00 -10.99 20.66
CA TYR A 106 5.41 -11.21 20.36
C TYR A 106 6.30 -10.99 21.59
N PHE A 107 6.11 -9.89 22.32
CA PHE A 107 6.89 -9.63 23.55
C PHE A 107 6.59 -10.63 24.69
N LEU A 108 5.41 -11.24 24.68
CA LEU A 108 5.05 -12.34 25.58
C LEU A 108 5.62 -13.69 25.15
N GLY A 109 6.24 -13.78 23.97
CA GLY A 109 6.78 -15.02 23.43
C GLY A 109 5.73 -15.97 22.85
N GLU A 110 4.51 -15.47 22.56
CA GLU A 110 3.39 -16.28 22.09
C GLU A 110 3.39 -16.45 20.56
N ILE A 111 3.96 -15.49 19.82
CA ILE A 111 4.06 -15.51 18.35
C ILE A 111 5.44 -15.02 17.89
N GLU A 112 5.75 -15.29 16.62
CA GLU A 112 6.92 -14.70 15.96
C GLU A 112 6.73 -13.20 15.73
N ASN A 113 7.84 -12.47 15.46
CA ASN A 113 7.80 -11.04 15.19
C ASN A 113 6.87 -10.72 14.00
N PRO A 114 5.76 -9.97 14.22
CA PRO A 114 4.80 -9.67 13.17
C PRO A 114 5.31 -8.72 12.09
N SER A 115 6.41 -8.01 12.35
CA SER A 115 7.04 -7.08 11.40
C SER A 115 8.52 -6.93 11.74
N SER A 116 9.36 -7.64 11.01
CA SER A 116 10.80 -7.66 11.25
C SER A 116 11.50 -6.39 10.76
N ALA A 117 12.67 -6.06 11.34
CA ALA A 117 13.50 -4.96 10.86
C ALA A 117 13.94 -5.17 9.40
N SER A 118 14.14 -6.42 8.95
CA SER A 118 14.47 -6.73 7.57
C SER A 118 13.32 -6.38 6.60
N GLU A 119 12.08 -6.62 6.96
CA GLU A 119 10.92 -6.17 6.19
C GLU A 119 10.82 -4.64 6.14
N GLY A 120 11.10 -3.97 7.26
CA GLY A 120 11.19 -2.51 7.31
C GLY A 120 12.26 -1.95 6.36
N VAL A 121 13.43 -2.58 6.29
CA VAL A 121 14.50 -2.20 5.34
C VAL A 121 14.03 -2.34 3.88
N GLU A 122 13.31 -3.41 3.53
CA GLU A 122 12.80 -3.57 2.16
C GLU A 122 11.76 -2.47 1.82
N VAL A 123 10.91 -2.09 2.76
CA VAL A 123 9.97 -0.97 2.57
C VAL A 123 10.73 0.34 2.34
N MET A 124 11.77 0.63 3.13
CA MET A 124 12.58 1.84 2.95
C MET A 124 13.30 1.86 1.59
N ARG A 125 13.82 0.72 1.12
CA ARG A 125 14.41 0.61 -0.22
C ARG A 125 13.43 0.93 -1.35
N ILE A 126 12.15 0.54 -1.19
CA ILE A 126 11.10 0.92 -2.16
C ILE A 126 10.88 2.43 -2.15
N ILE A 127 10.75 3.03 -0.96
CA ILE A 127 10.54 4.47 -0.81
C ILE A 127 11.71 5.23 -1.43
N ASP A 128 12.94 4.83 -1.14
CA ASP A 128 14.15 5.42 -1.74
C ASP A 128 14.13 5.31 -3.27
N ALA A 129 13.76 4.14 -3.81
CA ALA A 129 13.67 3.93 -5.25
C ALA A 129 12.58 4.80 -5.91
N PHE A 130 11.49 5.11 -5.21
CA PHE A 130 10.42 5.97 -5.71
C PHE A 130 10.78 7.45 -5.66
N THR A 131 11.61 7.87 -4.69
CA THR A 131 11.93 9.28 -4.43
C THR A 131 13.34 9.69 -4.88
N SER A 132 14.17 8.76 -5.39
CA SER A 132 15.54 9.05 -5.82
C SER A 132 15.62 9.91 -7.09
N ALA A 133 14.66 9.75 -8.01
CA ALA A 133 14.59 10.56 -9.22
C ALA A 133 13.52 11.65 -9.04
N LYS A 134 13.99 12.90 -8.89
CA LYS A 134 13.07 14.04 -8.81
C LYS A 134 12.63 14.47 -10.19
N GLY A 135 11.33 14.65 -10.35
CA GLY A 135 10.76 15.35 -11.51
C GLY A 135 11.22 16.82 -11.48
N SER A 136 11.96 17.23 -12.49
CA SER A 136 12.37 18.64 -12.68
C SER A 136 11.23 19.48 -13.23
#